data_00add6f33324b03c1dc163ad1b5dc6b5
#
_entry.id   00add6f33324b03c1dc163ad1b5dc6b5
#
_cell.length_a   1.000
_cell.length_b   1.000
_cell.length_c   1.000
_cell.angle_alpha   90.00
_cell.angle_beta   90.00
_cell.angle_gamma   90.00
#
_symmetry.space_group_name_H-M   'P 1'
#
loop_
_entity.id
_entity.type
_entity.pdbx_description
1 polymer ?
#
loop_
_entity_poly.entity_id
_entity_poly.type
_entity_poly.pdbx_seq_one_letter_code
_entity_poly.pdbx_strand_id
1 'polypeptide(L)'
;MSDNHSSRTEPQASTTEPPLVWAELGEIRRQLSGATGLLFGTDFDGTLSPIADDPEAPALTESNRQSLQAFRDHPQVRPAVISGRGLADLQARVDLSGVDYVGNHGLELAIDGSRETHPDAADVEPVITEVCDILGDRLADIEGTVVENKGPTATIHYRLVDRAAVETVETHVRTVVGDYADEIEIHDGKESLELRPAADWDKGSALLELREHVDDWLPFYMGDDTTDEAAFRAIGMDGITVHVGDNESTAAAYRVRSSAEAEAFIRWLATDGLAVLASSAEEST
;
A
#
# COMPACT_ATOMS: atom_id res chain seq x y z
N MET A 1 -8.85 55.02 -14.07
CA MET A 1 -7.90 53.94 -13.75
C MET A 1 -8.74 52.85 -13.12
N SER A 2 -9.08 51.88 -13.92
CA SER A 2 -9.99 50.80 -13.54
C SER A 2 -9.17 49.53 -13.42
N ASP A 3 -8.96 49.08 -12.20
CA ASP A 3 -8.27 47.80 -11.91
C ASP A 3 -9.21 46.64 -12.18
N ASN A 4 -8.86 45.89 -13.21
CA ASN A 4 -9.55 44.68 -13.62
C ASN A 4 -8.94 43.50 -12.87
N HIS A 5 -9.52 43.13 -11.72
CA HIS A 5 -9.17 41.89 -11.01
C HIS A 5 -9.75 40.70 -11.75
N SER A 6 -8.93 40.08 -12.59
CA SER A 6 -9.25 38.80 -13.21
C SER A 6 -9.10 37.69 -12.16
N SER A 7 -10.21 37.23 -11.60
CA SER A 7 -10.28 36.05 -10.76
C SER A 7 -10.02 34.81 -11.62
N ARG A 8 -8.83 34.25 -11.50
CA ARG A 8 -8.56 32.87 -11.97
C ARG A 8 -9.41 31.92 -11.15
N THR A 9 -10.41 31.36 -11.80
CA THR A 9 -11.16 30.22 -11.28
C THR A 9 -10.24 29.01 -11.40
N GLU A 10 -9.79 28.48 -10.27
CA GLU A 10 -9.15 27.16 -10.22
C GLU A 10 -10.14 26.12 -10.72
N PRO A 11 -9.74 25.14 -11.54
CA PRO A 11 -10.62 24.07 -11.95
C PRO A 11 -11.01 23.27 -10.71
N GLN A 12 -12.28 23.30 -10.35
CA GLN A 12 -12.84 22.37 -9.36
C GLN A 12 -12.65 20.95 -9.91
N ALA A 13 -11.86 20.14 -9.22
CA ALA A 13 -11.78 18.71 -9.47
C ALA A 13 -13.20 18.15 -9.32
N SER A 14 -13.72 17.57 -10.40
CA SER A 14 -15.00 16.87 -10.40
C SER A 14 -14.81 15.61 -9.54
N THR A 15 -15.34 15.63 -8.32
CA THR A 15 -15.39 14.46 -7.43
C THR A 15 -16.48 13.51 -7.93
N THR A 16 -16.22 12.84 -9.04
CA THR A 16 -17.03 11.69 -9.48
C THR A 16 -16.31 10.43 -9.02
N GLU A 17 -17.04 9.60 -8.30
CA GLU A 17 -16.59 8.27 -7.87
C GLU A 17 -16.00 7.50 -9.07
N PRO A 18 -14.81 6.86 -8.94
CA PRO A 18 -14.21 6.11 -10.05
C PRO A 18 -15.13 4.98 -10.53
N PRO A 19 -15.16 4.70 -11.83
CA PRO A 19 -15.97 3.61 -12.37
C PRO A 19 -15.52 2.25 -11.83
N LEU A 20 -16.48 1.31 -11.73
CA LEU A 20 -16.16 -0.08 -11.40
C LEU A 20 -15.32 -0.72 -12.51
N VAL A 21 -14.29 -1.49 -12.13
CA VAL A 21 -13.45 -2.26 -13.08
C VAL A 21 -14.27 -3.07 -14.08
N TRP A 22 -15.41 -3.63 -13.64
CA TRP A 22 -16.31 -4.45 -14.47
C TRP A 22 -16.99 -3.68 -15.58
N ALA A 23 -17.19 -2.38 -15.42
CA ALA A 23 -17.77 -1.50 -16.43
C ALA A 23 -16.73 -1.11 -17.50
N GLU A 24 -15.43 -1.14 -17.16
CA GLU A 24 -14.32 -0.64 -17.96
C GLU A 24 -13.36 -1.75 -18.44
N LEU A 25 -13.79 -3.01 -18.40
CA LEU A 25 -12.95 -4.13 -18.85
C LEU A 25 -12.45 -3.99 -20.30
N GLY A 26 -13.20 -3.32 -21.16
CA GLY A 26 -12.79 -3.02 -22.52
C GLY A 26 -11.56 -2.13 -22.59
N GLU A 27 -11.52 -1.09 -21.77
CA GLU A 27 -10.41 -0.16 -21.64
C GLU A 27 -9.19 -0.83 -20.99
N ILE A 28 -9.40 -1.58 -19.91
CA ILE A 28 -8.34 -2.35 -19.24
C ILE A 28 -7.71 -3.37 -20.19
N ARG A 29 -8.52 -4.11 -20.97
CA ARG A 29 -8.01 -5.02 -22.00
C ARG A 29 -7.18 -4.29 -23.06
N ARG A 30 -7.61 -3.09 -23.48
CA ARG A 30 -6.88 -2.28 -24.45
C ARG A 30 -5.50 -1.86 -23.92
N GLN A 31 -5.42 -1.45 -22.66
CA GLN A 31 -4.13 -1.10 -22.01
C GLN A 31 -3.21 -2.31 -21.91
N LEU A 32 -3.72 -3.47 -21.47
CA LEU A 32 -2.97 -4.73 -21.42
C LEU A 32 -2.48 -5.17 -22.80
N SER A 33 -3.31 -5.02 -23.85
CA SER A 33 -2.93 -5.40 -25.22
C SER A 33 -1.87 -4.49 -25.84
N GLY A 34 -1.68 -3.29 -25.33
CA GLY A 34 -0.62 -2.36 -25.77
C GLY A 34 0.67 -2.46 -24.97
N ALA A 35 0.69 -3.28 -23.90
CA ALA A 35 1.82 -3.35 -22.99
C ALA A 35 2.82 -4.46 -23.37
N THR A 36 4.11 -4.21 -23.13
CA THR A 36 5.20 -5.18 -23.29
C THR A 36 5.32 -6.10 -22.06
N GLY A 37 4.81 -5.68 -20.92
CA GLY A 37 4.78 -6.41 -19.66
C GLY A 37 3.91 -5.70 -18.64
N LEU A 38 3.71 -6.32 -17.48
CA LEU A 38 2.90 -5.82 -16.37
C LEU A 38 3.70 -5.82 -15.07
N LEU A 39 3.91 -4.64 -14.48
CA LEU A 39 4.32 -4.52 -13.08
C LEU A 39 3.06 -4.57 -12.22
N PHE A 40 2.78 -5.72 -11.61
CA PHE A 40 1.61 -5.93 -10.76
C PHE A 40 1.95 -5.62 -9.31
N GLY A 41 1.58 -4.43 -8.83
CA GLY A 41 1.66 -4.02 -7.42
C GLY A 41 0.31 -4.17 -6.72
N THR A 42 0.33 -4.57 -5.46
CA THR A 42 -0.91 -4.68 -4.66
C THR A 42 -0.61 -4.51 -3.17
N ASP A 43 -1.54 -3.89 -2.44
CA ASP A 43 -1.55 -3.94 -0.99
C ASP A 43 -1.95 -5.34 -0.48
N PHE A 44 -1.71 -5.61 0.81
CA PHE A 44 -2.01 -6.89 1.43
C PHE A 44 -3.32 -6.86 2.25
N ASP A 45 -3.39 -6.02 3.29
CA ASP A 45 -4.53 -5.95 4.20
C ASP A 45 -5.71 -5.23 3.55
N GLY A 46 -6.91 -5.82 3.57
CA GLY A 46 -8.07 -5.25 2.88
C GLY A 46 -8.13 -5.51 1.38
N THR A 47 -7.02 -5.92 0.75
CA THR A 47 -6.90 -6.16 -0.69
C THR A 47 -6.68 -7.64 -1.00
N LEU A 48 -5.49 -8.20 -0.71
CA LEU A 48 -5.19 -9.65 -0.89
C LEU A 48 -5.74 -10.51 0.24
N SER A 49 -5.88 -9.91 1.42
CA SER A 49 -6.46 -10.52 2.60
C SER A 49 -7.68 -9.70 3.03
N PRO A 50 -8.80 -10.32 3.44
CA PRO A 50 -9.91 -9.59 4.04
C PRO A 50 -9.46 -8.85 5.31
N ILE A 51 -10.05 -7.68 5.57
CA ILE A 51 -9.85 -6.99 6.85
C ILE A 51 -10.37 -7.89 7.98
N ALA A 52 -9.57 -8.09 9.01
CA ALA A 52 -9.93 -8.82 10.20
C ALA A 52 -9.81 -7.93 11.45
N ASP A 53 -10.61 -8.24 12.49
CA ASP A 53 -10.54 -7.51 13.75
C ASP A 53 -9.24 -7.79 14.53
N ASP A 54 -8.70 -9.00 14.38
CA ASP A 54 -7.41 -9.40 14.94
C ASP A 54 -6.31 -9.09 13.94
N PRO A 55 -5.31 -8.24 14.26
CA PRO A 55 -4.19 -7.91 13.37
C PRO A 55 -3.36 -9.12 12.93
N GLU A 56 -3.37 -10.21 13.71
CA GLU A 56 -2.68 -11.45 13.39
C GLU A 56 -3.48 -12.39 12.48
N ALA A 57 -4.80 -12.16 12.31
CA ALA A 57 -5.67 -13.01 11.53
C ALA A 57 -5.56 -12.87 10.00
N PRO A 58 -5.15 -11.71 9.40
CA PRO A 58 -5.06 -11.60 7.94
C PRO A 58 -4.16 -12.67 7.33
N ALA A 59 -4.71 -13.40 6.38
CA ALA A 59 -4.02 -14.44 5.64
C ALA A 59 -4.34 -14.32 4.16
N LEU A 60 -3.35 -14.63 3.32
CA LEU A 60 -3.55 -14.70 1.88
C LEU A 60 -4.61 -15.75 1.56
N THR A 61 -5.66 -15.37 0.82
CA THR A 61 -6.67 -16.32 0.37
C THR A 61 -6.07 -17.31 -0.65
N GLU A 62 -6.63 -18.52 -0.73
CA GLU A 62 -6.14 -19.53 -1.68
C GLU A 62 -6.28 -19.05 -3.13
N SER A 63 -7.35 -18.33 -3.46
CA SER A 63 -7.56 -17.76 -4.80
C SER A 63 -6.50 -16.69 -5.15
N ASN A 64 -6.18 -15.79 -4.21
CA ASN A 64 -5.13 -14.79 -4.41
C ASN A 64 -3.75 -15.45 -4.49
N ARG A 65 -3.50 -16.50 -3.70
CA ARG A 65 -2.27 -17.29 -3.80
C ARG A 65 -2.08 -17.86 -5.20
N GLN A 66 -3.11 -18.50 -5.76
CA GLN A 66 -3.08 -19.05 -7.11
C GLN A 66 -2.87 -17.96 -8.17
N SER A 67 -3.50 -16.80 -8.00
CA SER A 67 -3.33 -15.67 -8.91
C SER A 67 -1.91 -15.11 -8.86
N LEU A 68 -1.32 -14.92 -7.67
CA LEU A 68 0.07 -14.47 -7.53
C LEU A 68 1.06 -15.49 -8.11
N GLN A 69 0.79 -16.81 -7.98
CA GLN A 69 1.58 -17.85 -8.63
C GLN A 69 1.52 -17.74 -10.15
N ALA A 70 0.33 -17.52 -10.71
CA ALA A 70 0.16 -17.32 -12.15
C ALA A 70 0.91 -16.08 -12.66
N PHE A 71 0.87 -14.98 -11.92
CA PHE A 71 1.65 -13.77 -12.23
C PHE A 71 3.15 -14.04 -12.19
N ARG A 72 3.65 -14.66 -11.12
CA ARG A 72 5.06 -15.02 -10.96
C ARG A 72 5.57 -15.92 -12.09
N ASP A 73 4.75 -16.86 -12.52
CA ASP A 73 5.13 -17.84 -13.54
C ASP A 73 5.04 -17.28 -14.98
N HIS A 74 4.47 -16.07 -15.15
CA HIS A 74 4.34 -15.43 -16.45
C HIS A 74 5.56 -14.52 -16.75
N PRO A 75 6.29 -14.73 -17.86
CA PRO A 75 7.55 -14.05 -18.14
C PRO A 75 7.45 -12.53 -18.33
N GLN A 76 6.24 -12.03 -18.62
CA GLN A 76 5.97 -10.60 -18.83
C GLN A 76 5.27 -9.98 -17.59
N VAL A 77 5.30 -10.61 -16.43
CA VAL A 77 4.70 -10.05 -15.23
C VAL A 77 5.70 -10.08 -14.08
N ARG A 78 5.78 -8.96 -13.38
CA ARG A 78 6.53 -8.83 -12.13
C ARG A 78 5.55 -8.53 -11.01
N PRO A 79 5.23 -9.50 -10.14
CA PRO A 79 4.33 -9.29 -9.01
C PRO A 79 5.08 -8.71 -7.82
N ALA A 80 4.47 -7.71 -7.17
CA ALA A 80 4.96 -7.09 -5.95
C ALA A 80 3.82 -6.92 -4.92
N VAL A 81 4.09 -7.20 -3.65
CA VAL A 81 3.18 -6.93 -2.53
C VAL A 81 3.77 -5.82 -1.66
N ILE A 82 3.02 -4.71 -1.51
CA ILE A 82 3.46 -3.48 -0.84
C ILE A 82 2.54 -3.20 0.34
N SER A 83 3.05 -3.21 1.58
CA SER A 83 2.24 -3.16 2.79
C SER A 83 2.85 -2.27 3.88
N GLY A 84 2.01 -1.82 4.82
CA GLY A 84 2.45 -1.22 6.09
C GLY A 84 2.96 -2.23 7.12
N ARG A 85 2.87 -3.52 6.83
CA ARG A 85 3.48 -4.57 7.67
C ARG A 85 4.99 -4.54 7.56
N GLY A 86 5.69 -4.96 8.63
CA GLY A 86 7.13 -5.22 8.54
C GLY A 86 7.42 -6.28 7.48
N LEU A 87 8.54 -6.13 6.77
CA LEU A 87 8.91 -6.99 5.64
C LEU A 87 8.91 -8.48 5.98
N ALA A 88 9.42 -8.85 7.15
CA ALA A 88 9.50 -10.25 7.58
C ALA A 88 8.12 -10.87 7.84
N ASP A 89 7.19 -10.11 8.45
CA ASP A 89 5.81 -10.55 8.68
C ASP A 89 5.06 -10.68 7.35
N LEU A 90 5.19 -9.70 6.46
CA LEU A 90 4.59 -9.75 5.13
C LEU A 90 5.04 -10.98 4.33
N GLN A 91 6.36 -11.25 4.32
CA GLN A 91 6.93 -12.42 3.64
C GLN A 91 6.42 -13.74 4.23
N ALA A 92 6.27 -13.82 5.57
CA ALA A 92 5.74 -15.02 6.23
C ALA A 92 4.25 -15.26 5.90
N ARG A 93 3.45 -14.21 5.75
CA ARG A 93 2.01 -14.31 5.44
C ARG A 93 1.73 -14.67 3.98
N VAL A 94 2.47 -14.11 3.06
CA VAL A 94 2.33 -14.40 1.62
C VAL A 94 2.99 -15.72 1.27
N ASP A 95 4.20 -15.99 1.79
CA ASP A 95 4.99 -17.22 1.63
C ASP A 95 5.06 -17.71 0.17
N LEU A 96 5.52 -16.82 -0.72
CA LEU A 96 5.76 -17.10 -2.13
C LEU A 96 7.14 -16.58 -2.55
N SER A 97 7.96 -17.43 -3.13
CA SER A 97 9.20 -17.00 -3.79
C SER A 97 8.92 -16.45 -5.19
N GLY A 98 9.78 -15.53 -5.68
CA GLY A 98 9.61 -14.90 -7.00
C GLY A 98 8.52 -13.84 -7.05
N VAL A 99 8.13 -13.31 -5.89
CA VAL A 99 7.32 -12.11 -5.69
C VAL A 99 8.21 -11.09 -5.00
N ASP A 100 8.16 -9.84 -5.41
CA ASP A 100 8.81 -8.76 -4.69
C ASP A 100 7.98 -8.32 -3.50
N TYR A 101 8.64 -7.92 -2.43
CA TYR A 101 7.98 -7.52 -1.19
C TYR A 101 8.46 -6.15 -0.77
N VAL A 102 7.53 -5.31 -0.38
CA VAL A 102 7.80 -4.00 0.18
C VAL A 102 7.06 -3.88 1.50
N GLY A 103 7.82 -3.76 2.57
CA GLY A 103 7.32 -3.62 3.94
C GLY A 103 7.43 -2.19 4.47
N ASN A 104 6.82 -1.95 5.64
CA ASN A 104 6.88 -0.69 6.35
C ASN A 104 6.60 0.53 5.46
N HIS A 105 5.52 0.46 4.63
CA HIS A 105 5.08 1.52 3.72
C HIS A 105 6.10 1.95 2.66
N GLY A 106 7.04 1.09 2.28
CA GLY A 106 8.07 1.40 1.30
C GLY A 106 9.48 1.39 1.85
N LEU A 107 9.64 1.39 3.16
CA LEU A 107 10.95 1.56 3.82
C LEU A 107 11.83 0.31 3.81
N GLU A 108 11.25 -0.86 3.61
CA GLU A 108 11.97 -2.14 3.47
C GLU A 108 11.58 -2.82 2.17
N LEU A 109 12.56 -3.21 1.37
CA LEU A 109 12.36 -3.86 0.08
C LEU A 109 13.02 -5.22 0.06
N ALA A 110 12.39 -6.18 -0.62
CA ALA A 110 12.99 -7.46 -1.00
C ALA A 110 12.71 -7.68 -2.49
N ILE A 111 13.68 -7.32 -3.31
CA ILE A 111 13.63 -7.31 -4.77
C ILE A 111 14.59 -8.38 -5.30
N ASP A 112 14.11 -9.30 -6.13
CA ASP A 112 14.91 -10.42 -6.67
C ASP A 112 15.66 -11.23 -5.57
N GLY A 113 15.07 -11.29 -4.37
CA GLY A 113 15.65 -11.97 -3.20
C GLY A 113 16.71 -11.15 -2.44
N SER A 114 17.12 -10.00 -2.92
CA SER A 114 17.96 -9.04 -2.20
C SER A 114 17.11 -8.19 -1.26
N ARG A 115 17.60 -7.97 -0.04
CA ARG A 115 16.92 -7.10 0.94
C ARG A 115 17.63 -5.77 1.03
N GLU A 116 16.85 -4.71 1.02
CA GLU A 116 17.31 -3.33 1.16
C GLU A 116 16.41 -2.60 2.16
N THR A 117 17.00 -1.74 2.96
CA THR A 117 16.29 -0.84 3.87
C THR A 117 16.61 0.58 3.44
N HIS A 118 15.59 1.42 3.32
CA HIS A 118 15.80 2.84 2.99
C HIS A 118 16.77 3.47 4.01
N PRO A 119 17.74 4.29 3.58
CA PRO A 119 18.75 4.85 4.49
C PRO A 119 18.14 5.57 5.71
N ASP A 120 17.13 6.42 5.52
CA ASP A 120 16.47 7.14 6.61
C ASP A 120 15.80 6.18 7.60
N ALA A 121 15.27 5.05 7.11
CA ALA A 121 14.68 4.02 7.96
C ALA A 121 15.72 3.29 8.81
N ALA A 122 16.88 2.99 8.22
CA ALA A 122 17.98 2.35 8.94
C ALA A 122 18.56 3.26 10.04
N ASP A 123 18.66 4.56 9.77
CA ASP A 123 19.17 5.53 10.73
C ASP A 123 18.22 5.77 11.92
N VAL A 124 16.89 5.66 11.70
CA VAL A 124 15.86 5.92 12.72
C VAL A 124 15.45 4.66 13.49
N GLU A 125 15.74 3.45 13.03
CA GLU A 125 15.37 2.20 13.71
C GLU A 125 15.79 2.13 15.20
N PRO A 126 17.01 2.58 15.62
CA PRO A 126 17.37 2.62 17.04
C PRO A 126 16.51 3.59 17.86
N VAL A 127 16.10 4.71 17.25
CA VAL A 127 15.24 5.72 17.90
C VAL A 127 13.82 5.17 18.06
N ILE A 128 13.28 4.50 17.04
CA ILE A 128 11.98 3.81 17.13
C ILE A 128 12.00 2.77 18.25
N THR A 129 13.08 2.02 18.40
CA THR A 129 13.21 1.01 19.46
C THR A 129 13.19 1.67 20.84
N GLU A 130 13.94 2.74 21.05
CA GLU A 130 13.94 3.51 22.32
C GLU A 130 12.56 4.08 22.63
N VAL A 131 11.89 4.66 21.65
CA VAL A 131 10.52 5.20 21.79
C VAL A 131 9.52 4.10 22.15
N CYS A 132 9.63 2.92 21.53
CA CYS A 132 8.79 1.77 21.86
C CYS A 132 8.98 1.30 23.30
N ASP A 133 10.21 1.26 23.80
CA ASP A 133 10.50 0.88 25.19
C ASP A 133 9.90 1.89 26.17
N ILE A 134 10.07 3.19 25.90
CA ILE A 134 9.48 4.26 26.72
C ILE A 134 7.95 4.17 26.71
N LEU A 135 7.33 3.96 25.55
CA LEU A 135 5.88 3.85 25.41
C LEU A 135 5.35 2.57 26.06
N GLY A 136 6.07 1.45 25.95
CA GLY A 136 5.74 0.20 26.61
C GLY A 136 5.63 0.38 28.14
N ASP A 137 6.59 1.08 28.75
CA ASP A 137 6.58 1.39 30.18
C ASP A 137 5.44 2.36 30.55
N ARG A 138 5.22 3.41 29.77
CA ARG A 138 4.20 4.43 30.06
C ARG A 138 2.76 3.95 29.89
N LEU A 139 2.54 3.02 28.99
CA LEU A 139 1.22 2.49 28.64
C LEU A 139 0.91 1.16 29.33
N ALA A 140 1.84 0.61 30.11
CA ALA A 140 1.72 -0.71 30.76
C ALA A 140 0.45 -0.87 31.62
N ASP A 141 -0.02 0.20 32.25
CA ASP A 141 -1.22 0.19 33.11
C ASP A 141 -2.52 0.43 32.33
N ILE A 142 -2.48 0.65 31.02
CA ILE A 142 -3.66 0.87 30.17
C ILE A 142 -3.98 -0.41 29.42
N GLU A 143 -4.96 -1.16 29.96
CA GLU A 143 -5.39 -2.44 29.39
C GLU A 143 -5.89 -2.27 27.94
N GLY A 144 -5.49 -3.18 27.04
CA GLY A 144 -5.87 -3.17 25.63
C GLY A 144 -4.92 -2.38 24.73
N THR A 145 -3.89 -1.72 25.28
CA THR A 145 -2.84 -1.07 24.48
C THR A 145 -1.79 -2.09 24.07
N VAL A 146 -1.37 -2.03 22.79
CA VAL A 146 -0.26 -2.83 22.27
C VAL A 146 0.73 -1.91 21.56
N VAL A 147 2.00 -1.95 21.96
CA VAL A 147 3.11 -1.28 21.28
C VAL A 147 3.81 -2.32 20.42
N GLU A 148 3.68 -2.20 19.11
CA GLU A 148 4.28 -3.08 18.11
C GLU A 148 5.49 -2.40 17.47
N ASN A 149 6.70 -2.90 17.78
CA ASN A 149 7.93 -2.48 17.11
C ASN A 149 8.11 -3.31 15.82
N LYS A 150 8.15 -2.65 14.66
CA LYS A 150 8.34 -3.27 13.33
C LYS A 150 9.74 -3.02 12.76
N GLY A 151 10.70 -2.61 13.59
CA GLY A 151 12.03 -2.17 13.19
C GLY A 151 12.03 -0.67 12.87
N PRO A 152 12.05 -0.25 11.60
CA PRO A 152 12.11 1.16 11.24
C PRO A 152 10.80 1.93 11.47
N THR A 153 9.71 1.24 11.82
CA THR A 153 8.43 1.84 12.19
C THR A 153 7.86 1.19 13.44
N ALA A 154 6.83 1.80 14.03
CA ALA A 154 6.07 1.19 15.11
C ALA A 154 4.58 1.48 14.98
N THR A 155 3.74 0.65 15.59
CA THR A 155 2.31 0.90 15.69
C THR A 155 1.86 0.77 17.14
N ILE A 156 1.14 1.77 17.62
CA ILE A 156 0.50 1.76 18.94
C ILE A 156 -0.99 1.49 18.70
N HIS A 157 -1.41 0.26 18.97
CA HIS A 157 -2.80 -0.17 18.83
C HIS A 157 -3.58 0.17 20.08
N TYR A 158 -4.77 0.80 19.93
CA TYR A 158 -5.68 1.12 21.02
C TYR A 158 -7.13 0.69 20.77
N ARG A 159 -7.36 -0.20 19.78
CA ARG A 159 -8.69 -0.73 19.44
C ARG A 159 -9.39 -1.40 20.61
N LEU A 160 -8.64 -2.07 21.48
CA LEU A 160 -9.16 -2.79 22.64
C LEU A 160 -9.15 -1.95 23.93
N VAL A 161 -8.72 -0.71 23.86
CA VAL A 161 -8.68 0.23 24.99
C VAL A 161 -10.09 0.78 25.26
N ASP A 162 -10.43 0.96 26.54
CA ASP A 162 -11.67 1.67 26.90
C ASP A 162 -11.68 3.07 26.29
N ARG A 163 -12.81 3.47 25.69
CA ARG A 163 -12.96 4.77 25.01
C ARG A 163 -12.56 5.97 25.87
N ALA A 164 -12.77 5.89 27.20
CA ALA A 164 -12.39 6.94 28.12
C ALA A 164 -10.86 7.07 28.30
N ALA A 165 -10.09 6.03 27.97
CA ALA A 165 -8.64 6.03 28.10
C ALA A 165 -7.90 6.30 26.76
N VAL A 166 -8.58 6.29 25.62
CA VAL A 166 -7.96 6.50 24.30
C VAL A 166 -7.21 7.84 24.23
N GLU A 167 -7.84 8.95 24.67
CA GLU A 167 -7.20 10.28 24.70
C GLU A 167 -5.91 10.27 25.56
N THR A 168 -5.87 9.46 26.61
CA THR A 168 -4.68 9.31 27.45
C THR A 168 -3.57 8.60 26.70
N VAL A 169 -3.88 7.52 25.94
CA VAL A 169 -2.91 6.82 25.09
C VAL A 169 -2.33 7.79 24.06
N GLU A 170 -3.19 8.49 23.30
CA GLU A 170 -2.76 9.44 22.28
C GLU A 170 -1.88 10.56 22.87
N THR A 171 -2.24 11.08 24.05
CA THR A 171 -1.47 12.10 24.73
C THR A 171 -0.08 11.60 25.14
N HIS A 172 0.01 10.37 25.65
CA HIS A 172 1.31 9.77 25.99
C HIS A 172 2.19 9.59 24.75
N VAL A 173 1.63 9.06 23.65
CA VAL A 173 2.36 8.87 22.40
C VAL A 173 2.87 10.20 21.86
N ARG A 174 1.98 11.21 21.71
CA ARG A 174 2.36 12.53 21.18
C ARG A 174 3.37 13.24 22.07
N THR A 175 3.31 13.03 23.38
CA THR A 175 4.28 13.61 24.33
C THR A 175 5.66 13.00 24.19
N VAL A 176 5.75 11.66 24.07
CA VAL A 176 7.03 10.96 23.91
C VAL A 176 7.65 11.29 22.55
N VAL A 177 6.88 11.15 21.47
CA VAL A 177 7.37 11.41 20.10
C VAL A 177 7.73 12.88 19.90
N GLY A 178 7.10 13.81 20.64
CA GLY A 178 7.46 15.23 20.58
C GLY A 178 8.92 15.55 20.90
N ASP A 179 9.59 14.69 21.68
CA ASP A 179 11.03 14.83 21.96
C ASP A 179 11.92 14.33 20.78
N TYR A 180 11.31 13.64 19.78
CA TYR A 180 11.95 13.05 18.61
C TYR A 180 11.35 13.56 17.28
N ALA A 181 10.69 14.74 17.31
CA ALA A 181 9.90 15.25 16.17
C ALA A 181 10.73 15.56 14.90
N ASP A 182 12.05 15.69 15.03
CA ASP A 182 12.95 15.85 13.86
C ASP A 182 13.25 14.52 13.16
N GLU A 183 12.95 13.37 13.80
CA GLU A 183 13.31 12.03 13.33
C GLU A 183 12.09 11.16 13.05
N ILE A 184 10.97 11.38 13.81
CA ILE A 184 9.77 10.54 13.78
C ILE A 184 8.51 11.39 13.56
N GLU A 185 7.67 10.95 12.63
CA GLU A 185 6.32 11.47 12.42
C GLU A 185 5.26 10.50 12.96
N ILE A 186 4.13 11.06 13.42
CA ILE A 186 2.94 10.29 13.83
C ILE A 186 1.91 10.37 12.72
N HIS A 187 1.47 9.20 12.26
CA HIS A 187 0.36 9.05 11.33
C HIS A 187 -0.84 8.40 12.03
N ASP A 188 -2.03 8.93 11.80
CA ASP A 188 -3.26 8.36 12.34
C ASP A 188 -3.67 7.13 11.51
N GLY A 189 -3.80 5.98 12.17
CA GLY A 189 -4.29 4.74 11.60
C GLY A 189 -5.73 4.42 12.05
N LYS A 190 -6.20 3.22 11.71
CA LYS A 190 -7.52 2.75 12.09
C LYS A 190 -7.50 2.20 13.53
N GLU A 191 -7.86 3.06 14.50
CA GLU A 191 -7.74 2.80 15.95
C GLU A 191 -6.30 2.45 16.38
N SER A 192 -5.33 3.18 15.76
CA SER A 192 -3.90 3.06 16.04
C SER A 192 -3.19 4.37 15.72
N LEU A 193 -1.98 4.54 16.26
CA LEU A 193 -1.02 5.56 15.84
C LEU A 193 0.21 4.86 15.27
N GLU A 194 0.65 5.29 14.11
CA GLU A 194 1.84 4.76 13.45
C GLU A 194 2.98 5.76 13.59
N LEU A 195 4.13 5.27 14.03
CA LEU A 195 5.39 6.01 14.11
C LEU A 195 6.23 5.64 12.89
N ARG A 196 6.61 6.65 12.12
CA ARG A 196 7.41 6.47 10.90
C ARG A 196 8.60 7.43 10.91
N PRO A 197 9.72 7.11 10.24
CA PRO A 197 10.75 8.10 9.97
C PRO A 197 10.17 9.34 9.31
N ALA A 198 10.67 10.52 9.68
CA ALA A 198 10.34 11.79 9.03
C ALA A 198 11.05 11.87 7.66
N ALA A 199 10.68 10.98 6.75
CA ALA A 199 11.23 10.83 5.42
C ALA A 199 10.15 11.06 4.36
N ASP A 200 10.52 11.71 3.26
CA ASP A 200 9.62 11.87 2.10
C ASP A 200 9.65 10.58 1.25
N TRP A 201 9.18 9.50 1.85
CA TRP A 201 9.17 8.17 1.26
C TRP A 201 7.89 7.41 1.63
N ASP A 202 7.23 6.81 0.64
CA ASP A 202 5.94 6.15 0.78
C ASP A 202 5.77 4.97 -0.18
N LYS A 203 4.57 4.35 -0.20
CA LYS A 203 4.24 3.25 -1.13
C LYS A 203 4.39 3.65 -2.60
N GLY A 204 4.14 4.93 -2.93
CA GLY A 204 4.31 5.45 -4.28
C GLY A 204 5.77 5.50 -4.69
N SER A 205 6.64 6.00 -3.83
CA SER A 205 8.08 6.05 -4.02
C SER A 205 8.67 4.66 -4.24
N ALA A 206 8.28 3.69 -3.39
CA ALA A 206 8.71 2.30 -3.52
C ALA A 206 8.20 1.64 -4.82
N LEU A 207 6.98 1.96 -5.25
CA LEU A 207 6.45 1.46 -6.52
C LEU A 207 7.21 2.01 -7.73
N LEU A 208 7.63 3.29 -7.68
CA LEU A 208 8.47 3.88 -8.71
C LEU A 208 9.86 3.23 -8.75
N GLU A 209 10.44 2.89 -7.61
CA GLU A 209 11.69 2.14 -7.54
C GLU A 209 11.53 0.74 -8.15
N LEU A 210 10.46 0.01 -7.85
CA LEU A 210 10.16 -1.25 -8.52
C LEU A 210 10.04 -1.11 -10.04
N ARG A 211 9.51 0.02 -10.51
CA ARG A 211 9.36 0.32 -11.94
C ARG A 211 10.73 0.49 -12.63
N GLU A 212 11.77 0.90 -11.93
CA GLU A 212 13.13 1.00 -12.49
C GLU A 212 13.73 -0.38 -12.86
N HIS A 213 13.18 -1.47 -12.31
CA HIS A 213 13.59 -2.84 -12.62
C HIS A 213 12.88 -3.44 -13.85
N VAL A 214 11.95 -2.71 -14.48
CA VAL A 214 11.19 -3.15 -15.64
C VAL A 214 11.10 -2.05 -16.70
N ASP A 215 11.54 -2.34 -17.92
CA ASP A 215 11.56 -1.36 -19.01
C ASP A 215 10.15 -1.19 -19.62
N ASP A 216 9.55 0.00 -19.48
CA ASP A 216 8.28 0.40 -20.12
C ASP A 216 7.10 -0.57 -19.90
N TRP A 217 7.09 -1.32 -18.81
CA TRP A 217 5.97 -2.16 -18.44
C TRP A 217 4.80 -1.35 -17.92
N LEU A 218 3.59 -1.83 -18.18
CA LEU A 218 2.37 -1.21 -17.67
C LEU A 218 2.33 -1.34 -16.15
N PRO A 219 2.35 -0.25 -15.38
CA PRO A 219 2.20 -0.34 -13.94
C PRO A 219 0.73 -0.57 -13.58
N PHE A 220 0.51 -1.47 -12.65
CA PHE A 220 -0.77 -1.76 -12.02
C PHE A 220 -0.60 -1.63 -10.51
N TYR A 221 -1.56 -1.01 -9.83
CA TYR A 221 -1.61 -1.00 -8.37
C TYR A 221 -3.05 -1.11 -7.85
N MET A 222 -3.25 -1.92 -6.80
CA MET A 222 -4.52 -2.08 -6.10
C MET A 222 -4.32 -1.96 -4.58
N GLY A 223 -5.19 -1.17 -3.91
CA GLY A 223 -5.15 -0.97 -2.46
C GLY A 223 -6.45 -0.40 -1.91
N ASP A 224 -6.64 -0.42 -0.59
CA ASP A 224 -7.89 -0.03 0.09
C ASP A 224 -7.73 1.16 1.04
N ASP A 225 -6.49 1.54 1.40
CA ASP A 225 -6.23 2.53 2.44
C ASP A 225 -5.74 3.88 1.89
N THR A 226 -5.72 4.87 2.74
CA THR A 226 -5.20 6.22 2.46
C THR A 226 -3.73 6.23 2.06
N THR A 227 -2.95 5.28 2.56
CA THR A 227 -1.53 5.12 2.20
C THR A 227 -1.34 4.65 0.76
N ASP A 228 -2.34 4.01 0.14
CA ASP A 228 -2.30 3.57 -1.25
C ASP A 228 -2.51 4.73 -2.24
N GLU A 229 -3.07 5.85 -1.76
CA GLU A 229 -3.26 7.05 -2.55
C GLU A 229 -1.94 7.61 -3.11
N ALA A 230 -0.82 7.39 -2.42
CA ALA A 230 0.51 7.74 -2.92
C ALA A 230 0.88 6.91 -4.15
N ALA A 231 0.64 5.60 -4.11
CA ALA A 231 0.87 4.71 -5.25
C ALA A 231 -0.07 5.02 -6.43
N PHE A 232 -1.34 5.34 -6.16
CA PHE A 232 -2.27 5.76 -7.22
C PHE A 232 -1.80 7.04 -7.91
N ARG A 233 -1.33 8.04 -7.15
CA ARG A 233 -0.78 9.29 -7.72
C ARG A 233 0.53 9.07 -8.47
N ALA A 234 1.39 8.19 -7.99
CA ALA A 234 2.67 7.87 -8.62
C ALA A 234 2.48 7.23 -10.01
N ILE A 235 1.47 6.39 -10.18
CA ILE A 235 1.10 5.81 -11.48
C ILE A 235 0.34 6.83 -12.34
N GLY A 236 -0.61 7.56 -11.75
CA GLY A 236 -1.44 8.51 -12.46
C GLY A 236 -2.15 7.90 -13.66
N MET A 237 -1.99 8.52 -14.84
CA MET A 237 -2.60 8.07 -16.10
C MET A 237 -1.73 7.08 -16.88
N ASP A 238 -0.53 6.76 -16.40
CA ASP A 238 0.42 5.89 -17.08
C ASP A 238 0.10 4.39 -16.92
N GLY A 239 -0.87 4.05 -16.05
CA GLY A 239 -1.20 2.67 -15.75
C GLY A 239 -2.60 2.44 -15.20
N ILE A 240 -2.80 1.30 -14.57
CA ILE A 240 -4.09 0.86 -14.02
C ILE A 240 -4.03 0.96 -12.50
N THR A 241 -4.88 1.80 -11.91
CA THR A 241 -5.01 1.94 -10.46
C THR A 241 -6.42 1.59 -10.02
N VAL A 242 -6.53 0.76 -8.97
CA VAL A 242 -7.82 0.23 -8.50
C VAL A 242 -7.95 0.44 -6.99
N HIS A 243 -8.91 1.24 -6.57
CA HIS A 243 -9.25 1.37 -5.15
C HIS A 243 -10.21 0.25 -4.72
N VAL A 244 -9.97 -0.33 -3.55
CA VAL A 244 -10.85 -1.33 -2.94
C VAL A 244 -11.71 -0.66 -1.88
N GLY A 245 -13.00 -0.48 -2.17
CA GLY A 245 -13.95 0.17 -1.27
C GLY A 245 -14.80 1.23 -1.95
N ASP A 246 -15.53 1.98 -1.14
CA ASP A 246 -16.48 3.02 -1.56
C ASP A 246 -15.97 4.43 -1.22
N ASN A 247 -14.67 4.70 -1.40
CA ASN A 247 -14.12 6.04 -1.18
C ASN A 247 -14.30 6.92 -2.42
N GLU A 248 -15.08 8.00 -2.30
CA GLU A 248 -15.34 8.96 -3.38
C GLU A 248 -14.14 9.89 -3.65
N SER A 249 -13.17 9.96 -2.74
CA SER A 249 -12.02 10.89 -2.82
C SER A 249 -10.71 10.15 -3.10
N THR A 250 -10.72 9.15 -3.97
CA THR A 250 -9.50 8.42 -4.37
C THR A 250 -8.89 8.97 -5.66
N ALA A 251 -7.56 8.88 -5.78
CA ALA A 251 -6.82 9.14 -7.01
C ALA A 251 -6.79 7.92 -7.97
N ALA A 252 -7.34 6.78 -7.56
CA ALA A 252 -7.43 5.60 -8.41
C ALA A 252 -8.33 5.84 -9.62
N ALA A 253 -7.94 5.26 -10.78
CA ALA A 253 -8.70 5.36 -12.03
C ALA A 253 -9.97 4.47 -12.00
N TYR A 254 -9.94 3.40 -11.23
CA TYR A 254 -11.01 2.40 -11.12
C TYR A 254 -11.23 2.01 -9.67
N ARG A 255 -12.33 1.31 -9.41
CA ARG A 255 -12.59 0.72 -8.10
C ARG A 255 -13.27 -0.65 -8.17
N VAL A 256 -13.17 -1.37 -7.05
CA VAL A 256 -14.00 -2.51 -6.67
C VAL A 256 -14.61 -2.24 -5.29
N ARG A 257 -15.76 -2.86 -4.97
CA ARG A 257 -16.52 -2.53 -3.75
C ARG A 257 -15.98 -3.19 -2.47
N SER A 258 -15.18 -4.25 -2.61
CA SER A 258 -14.73 -5.05 -1.46
C SER A 258 -13.52 -5.90 -1.83
N SER A 259 -12.84 -6.45 -0.80
CA SER A 259 -11.77 -7.43 -0.99
C SER A 259 -12.24 -8.69 -1.74
N ALA A 260 -13.49 -9.09 -1.62
CA ALA A 260 -14.06 -10.20 -2.40
C ALA A 260 -14.17 -9.86 -3.91
N GLU A 261 -14.54 -8.61 -4.24
CA GLU A 261 -14.51 -8.13 -5.64
C GLU A 261 -13.06 -7.93 -6.13
N ALA A 262 -12.14 -7.51 -5.25
CA ALA A 262 -10.71 -7.43 -5.55
C ALA A 262 -10.16 -8.81 -5.93
N GLU A 263 -10.44 -9.84 -5.12
CA GLU A 263 -10.07 -11.23 -5.41
C GLU A 263 -10.63 -11.71 -6.76
N ALA A 264 -11.89 -11.38 -7.05
CA ALA A 264 -12.51 -11.76 -8.32
C ALA A 264 -11.83 -11.06 -9.53
N PHE A 265 -11.45 -9.79 -9.37
CA PHE A 265 -10.75 -9.04 -10.42
C PHE A 265 -9.29 -9.49 -10.58
N ILE A 266 -8.57 -9.74 -9.49
CA ILE A 266 -7.20 -10.29 -9.52
C ILE A 266 -7.20 -11.65 -10.24
N ARG A 267 -8.18 -12.52 -9.95
CA ARG A 267 -8.34 -13.81 -10.66
C ARG A 267 -8.62 -13.62 -12.15
N TRP A 268 -9.49 -12.66 -12.52
CA TRP A 268 -9.73 -12.33 -13.93
C TRP A 268 -8.44 -11.84 -14.60
N LEU A 269 -7.68 -10.98 -13.93
CA LEU A 269 -6.41 -10.47 -14.45
C LEU A 269 -5.38 -11.60 -14.65
N ALA A 270 -5.31 -12.54 -13.67
CA ALA A 270 -4.42 -13.72 -13.72
C ALA A 270 -4.82 -14.77 -14.78
N THR A 271 -6.00 -14.66 -15.38
CA THR A 271 -6.48 -15.57 -16.44
C THR A 271 -6.67 -14.84 -17.76
N ASP A 272 -7.79 -14.13 -17.90
CA ASP A 272 -8.15 -13.39 -19.13
C ASP A 272 -7.19 -12.23 -19.43
N GLY A 273 -6.74 -11.51 -18.38
CA GLY A 273 -5.79 -10.40 -18.52
C GLY A 273 -4.43 -10.86 -19.06
N LEU A 274 -3.88 -11.94 -18.49
CA LEU A 274 -2.63 -12.54 -18.97
C LEU A 274 -2.74 -13.06 -20.39
N ALA A 275 -3.88 -13.63 -20.78
CA ALA A 275 -4.11 -14.08 -22.16
C ALA A 275 -4.09 -12.90 -23.15
N VAL A 276 -4.59 -11.73 -22.76
CA VAL A 276 -4.52 -10.49 -23.56
C VAL A 276 -3.08 -9.99 -23.67
N LEU A 277 -2.34 -9.95 -22.56
CA LEU A 277 -0.93 -9.52 -22.52
C LEU A 277 -0.06 -10.41 -23.41
N ALA A 278 -0.20 -11.74 -23.33
CA ALA A 278 0.57 -12.70 -24.11
C ALA A 278 0.34 -12.56 -25.64
N SER A 279 -0.90 -12.26 -26.07
CA SER A 279 -1.25 -12.11 -27.49
C SER A 279 -0.50 -10.95 -28.15
N SER A 280 -0.16 -9.91 -27.39
CA SER A 280 0.56 -8.71 -27.87
C SER A 280 2.02 -8.99 -28.21
N ALA A 281 2.64 -9.92 -27.49
CA ALA A 281 4.05 -10.27 -27.70
C ALA A 281 4.25 -11.07 -29.01
N GLU A 282 3.27 -11.87 -29.41
CA GLU A 282 3.34 -12.67 -30.63
C GLU A 282 3.19 -11.82 -31.92
N GLU A 283 2.45 -10.71 -31.86
CA GLU A 283 2.26 -9.79 -32.98
C GLU A 283 3.46 -8.86 -33.22
N SER A 284 4.37 -8.74 -32.24
CA SER A 284 5.53 -7.84 -32.28
C SER A 284 6.83 -8.58 -32.71
N THR A 285 6.80 -9.89 -32.95
CA THR A 285 7.93 -10.73 -33.35
C THR A 285 7.84 -11.13 -34.82
#